data_cebf45a69e958228e5826b78c9988c83
#
_entry.id   cebf45a69e958228e5826b78c9988c83
#
_cell.length_a   1.000
_cell.length_b   1.000
_cell.length_c   1.000
_cell.angle_alpha   90.00
_cell.angle_beta   90.00
_cell.angle_gamma   90.00
#
_symmetry.space_group_name_H-M   'P 1'
#
loop_
_entity.id
_entity.type
_entity.pdbx_description
1 polymer ?
#
loop_
_entity_poly.entity_id
_entity_poly.type
_entity_poly.pdbx_seq_one_letter_code
_entity_poly.pdbx_strand_id
1 'polypeptide(L)'
;MNKTISIKNQVELSDIVENYLNPEYIYIPISTKDEILVKVGAKVLKEEPIIKRAREIVYSSISGTLIGTTESMYKNNILTTCLVIENDFKEKVYNKKGAVKYISEYNEKEVLSLIKKYLGDKSINLSAKSIVINGIDQDPY
;
A
#
# COMPACT_ATOMS: atom_id res chain seq x y z
N MET A 1 -38.47 -14.94 -3.13
CA MET A 1 -37.90 -15.40 -4.39
C MET A 1 -36.51 -14.85 -4.55
N ASN A 2 -35.46 -15.61 -4.24
CA ASN A 2 -34.08 -15.18 -4.42
C ASN A 2 -33.69 -15.37 -5.88
N LYS A 3 -33.48 -14.27 -6.60
CA LYS A 3 -32.88 -14.31 -7.94
C LYS A 3 -31.38 -14.51 -7.82
N THR A 4 -30.93 -15.71 -8.17
CA THR A 4 -29.48 -15.96 -8.35
C THR A 4 -29.07 -15.39 -9.71
N ILE A 5 -28.21 -14.40 -9.70
CA ILE A 5 -27.60 -13.87 -10.94
C ILE A 5 -26.36 -14.73 -11.20
N SER A 6 -26.40 -15.51 -12.26
CA SER A 6 -25.24 -16.26 -12.74
C SER A 6 -24.45 -15.38 -13.69
N ILE A 7 -23.23 -15.01 -13.31
CA ILE A 7 -22.29 -14.29 -14.18
C ILE A 7 -21.56 -15.35 -14.99
N LYS A 8 -21.76 -15.33 -16.32
CA LYS A 8 -21.23 -16.33 -17.25
C LYS A 8 -19.84 -16.06 -17.80
N ASN A 9 -19.18 -15.01 -17.40
CA ASN A 9 -17.82 -14.75 -17.85
C ASN A 9 -16.83 -15.34 -16.85
N GLN A 10 -16.39 -16.56 -17.09
CA GLN A 10 -15.21 -17.12 -16.46
C GLN A 10 -14.01 -16.65 -17.29
N VAL A 11 -13.28 -15.68 -16.76
CA VAL A 11 -11.92 -15.41 -17.25
C VAL A 11 -11.03 -16.51 -16.70
N GLU A 12 -10.36 -17.24 -17.57
CA GLU A 12 -9.33 -18.18 -17.16
C GLU A 12 -8.17 -17.34 -16.57
N LEU A 13 -8.05 -17.35 -15.25
CA LEU A 13 -6.92 -16.75 -14.58
C LEU A 13 -5.72 -17.66 -14.78
N SER A 14 -4.58 -17.08 -15.15
CA SER A 14 -3.32 -17.79 -15.16
C SER A 14 -3.00 -18.29 -13.74
N ASP A 15 -2.66 -19.56 -13.60
CA ASP A 15 -2.20 -20.13 -12.33
C ASP A 15 -0.81 -19.62 -11.92
N ILE A 16 -0.19 -18.82 -12.78
CA ILE A 16 1.14 -18.25 -12.54
C ILE A 16 0.97 -16.91 -11.83
N VAL A 17 1.37 -16.86 -10.57
CA VAL A 17 1.54 -15.60 -9.84
C VAL A 17 2.85 -14.98 -10.28
N GLU A 18 2.77 -14.01 -11.17
CA GLU A 18 3.96 -13.25 -11.57
C GLU A 18 4.33 -12.25 -10.46
N ASN A 19 5.62 -12.18 -10.15
CA ASN A 19 6.11 -11.14 -9.27
C ASN A 19 5.97 -9.79 -9.97
N TYR A 20 5.34 -8.83 -9.29
CA TYR A 20 5.25 -7.46 -9.76
C TYR A 20 6.67 -6.90 -9.92
N LEU A 21 6.96 -6.29 -11.08
CA LEU A 21 8.24 -5.63 -11.32
C LEU A 21 8.46 -4.55 -10.27
N ASN A 22 9.58 -4.63 -9.55
CA ASN A 22 9.96 -3.59 -8.61
C ASN A 22 10.23 -2.30 -9.38
N PRO A 23 9.52 -1.20 -9.11
CA PRO A 23 9.70 0.05 -9.81
C PRO A 23 11.05 0.70 -9.45
N GLU A 24 11.66 1.41 -10.39
CA GLU A 24 12.86 2.21 -10.12
C GLU A 24 12.55 3.41 -9.22
N TYR A 25 11.36 3.97 -9.33
CA TYR A 25 10.89 5.11 -8.54
C TYR A 25 9.49 4.87 -8.02
N ILE A 26 9.24 5.31 -6.78
CA ILE A 26 7.87 5.44 -6.27
C ILE A 26 7.53 6.91 -6.07
N TYR A 27 6.27 7.24 -6.35
CA TYR A 27 5.71 8.58 -6.24
C TYR A 27 4.64 8.58 -5.17
N ILE A 28 4.85 9.31 -4.09
CA ILE A 28 3.95 9.33 -2.95
C ILE A 28 3.30 10.71 -2.88
N PRO A 29 1.99 10.81 -3.15
CA PRO A 29 1.28 12.08 -3.12
C PRO A 29 1.36 12.73 -1.76
N ILE A 30 1.63 14.05 -1.74
CA ILE A 30 1.67 14.86 -0.53
C ILE A 30 0.72 16.05 -0.64
N SER A 31 0.26 16.53 0.50
CA SER A 31 -0.49 17.76 0.64
C SER A 31 0.26 18.77 1.51
N THR A 32 -0.16 20.02 1.47
CA THR A 32 0.42 21.10 2.30
C THR A 32 0.21 20.88 3.81
N LYS A 33 -0.67 19.94 4.19
CA LYS A 33 -0.96 19.61 5.60
C LYS A 33 -0.16 18.40 6.10
N ASP A 34 0.59 17.75 5.22
CA ASP A 34 1.38 16.57 5.56
C ASP A 34 2.71 17.00 6.18
N GLU A 35 3.10 16.33 7.26
CA GLU A 35 4.41 16.47 7.89
C GLU A 35 5.37 15.43 7.29
N ILE A 36 6.41 15.87 6.58
CA ILE A 36 7.39 14.98 5.98
C ILE A 36 8.45 14.65 7.04
N LEU A 37 8.60 13.36 7.36
CA LEU A 37 9.46 12.88 8.45
C LEU A 37 10.91 12.63 8.02
N VAL A 38 11.18 12.59 6.71
CA VAL A 38 12.49 12.30 6.13
C VAL A 38 12.99 13.48 5.29
N LYS A 39 14.29 13.67 5.22
CA LYS A 39 14.90 14.77 4.46
C LYS A 39 15.26 14.32 3.05
N VAL A 40 15.24 15.25 2.09
CA VAL A 40 15.75 15.00 0.74
C VAL A 40 17.22 14.60 0.83
N GLY A 41 17.60 13.58 0.07
CA GLY A 41 18.93 12.95 0.10
C GLY A 41 19.10 11.87 1.18
N ALA A 42 18.15 11.72 2.10
CA ALA A 42 18.22 10.66 3.11
C ALA A 42 17.90 9.29 2.52
N LYS A 43 18.56 8.27 3.05
CA LYS A 43 18.20 6.88 2.79
C LYS A 43 16.95 6.53 3.57
N VAL A 44 16.05 5.84 2.90
CA VAL A 44 14.76 5.37 3.42
C VAL A 44 14.75 3.85 3.40
N LEU A 45 14.21 3.25 4.43
CA LEU A 45 14.04 1.80 4.51
C LEU A 45 12.59 1.42 4.19
N LYS A 46 12.39 0.21 3.69
CA LYS A 46 11.05 -0.36 3.54
C LYS A 46 10.35 -0.40 4.90
N GLU A 47 9.08 -0.01 4.96
CA GLU A 47 8.31 0.15 6.20
C GLU A 47 8.77 1.30 7.12
N GLU A 48 9.63 2.18 6.68
CA GLU A 48 9.97 3.38 7.43
C GLU A 48 8.83 4.41 7.33
N PRO A 49 8.43 5.06 8.46
CA PRO A 49 7.46 6.13 8.42
C PRO A 49 8.07 7.35 7.72
N ILE A 50 7.45 7.81 6.65
CA ILE A 50 7.97 8.91 5.80
C ILE A 50 7.08 10.15 5.81
N ILE A 51 5.78 9.99 6.02
CA ILE A 51 4.84 11.10 6.09
C ILE A 51 3.89 10.86 7.26
N LYS A 52 3.63 11.92 8.04
CA LYS A 52 2.58 11.93 9.05
C LYS A 52 1.43 12.83 8.58
N ARG A 53 0.27 12.25 8.49
CA ARG A 53 -1.02 12.92 8.25
C ARG A 53 -1.83 12.96 9.53
N ALA A 54 -2.89 13.77 9.56
CA ALA A 54 -3.69 14.00 10.78
C ALA A 54 -4.07 12.72 11.55
N ARG A 55 -4.34 11.60 10.88
CA ARG A 55 -4.79 10.34 11.49
C ARG A 55 -4.09 9.09 10.95
N GLU A 56 -3.12 9.25 10.11
CA GLU A 56 -2.41 8.12 9.48
C GLU A 56 -0.93 8.41 9.31
N ILE A 57 -0.14 7.35 9.26
CA ILE A 57 1.28 7.41 8.91
C ILE A 57 1.46 6.68 7.58
N VAL A 58 2.12 7.32 6.64
CA VAL A 58 2.50 6.70 5.37
C VAL A 58 3.90 6.12 5.53
N TYR A 59 4.03 4.85 5.19
CA TYR A 59 5.28 4.11 5.23
C TYR A 59 5.84 3.92 3.84
N SER A 60 7.16 3.84 3.72
CA SER A 60 7.79 3.51 2.45
C SER A 60 7.53 2.05 2.08
N SER A 61 7.15 1.80 0.84
CA SER A 61 6.99 0.43 0.30
C SER A 61 8.29 -0.18 -0.21
N ILE A 62 9.34 0.64 -0.38
CA ILE A 62 10.66 0.22 -0.86
C ILE A 62 11.77 0.77 0.04
N SER A 63 12.97 0.20 -0.06
CA SER A 63 14.20 0.86 0.42
C SER A 63 14.83 1.65 -0.70
N GLY A 64 15.47 2.80 -0.36
CA GLY A 64 16.04 3.66 -1.38
C GLY A 64 16.53 4.99 -0.87
N THR A 65 16.40 6.02 -1.69
CA THR A 65 16.81 7.39 -1.35
C THR A 65 15.69 8.36 -1.72
N LEU A 66 15.29 9.21 -0.80
CA LEU A 66 14.36 10.31 -1.10
C LEU A 66 15.10 11.36 -1.93
N ILE A 67 14.81 11.43 -3.24
CA ILE A 67 15.53 12.34 -4.16
C ILE A 67 14.89 13.71 -4.30
N GLY A 68 13.64 13.88 -3.89
CA GLY A 68 12.97 15.18 -3.94
C GLY A 68 11.48 15.09 -4.11
N THR A 69 10.92 16.13 -4.72
CA THR A 69 9.51 16.21 -5.07
C THR A 69 9.34 16.47 -6.56
N THR A 70 8.24 15.99 -7.13
CA THR A 70 7.82 16.29 -8.50
C THR A 70 6.31 16.43 -8.57
N GLU A 71 5.83 17.00 -9.66
CA GLU A 71 4.41 16.99 -9.97
C GLU A 71 4.10 15.77 -10.84
N SER A 72 3.09 15.02 -10.47
CA SER A 72 2.64 13.84 -11.20
C SER A 72 1.12 13.80 -11.28
N MET A 73 0.62 13.20 -12.34
CA MET A 73 -0.81 12.93 -12.47
C MET A 73 -1.21 11.84 -11.50
N TYR A 74 -2.20 12.13 -10.68
CA TYR A 74 -2.77 11.19 -9.72
C TYR A 74 -4.28 11.06 -9.99
N LYS A 75 -5.01 10.32 -9.20
CA LYS A 75 -6.44 10.03 -9.38
C LYS A 75 -7.20 11.11 -10.15
N ASN A 76 -7.96 10.71 -11.16
CA ASN A 76 -8.79 11.58 -12.00
C ASN A 76 -8.00 12.68 -12.77
N ASN A 77 -6.77 12.40 -13.16
CA ASN A 77 -5.89 13.32 -13.88
C ASN A 77 -5.62 14.64 -13.13
N ILE A 78 -5.62 14.61 -11.81
CA ILE A 78 -5.26 15.76 -10.99
C ILE A 78 -3.76 15.81 -10.82
N LEU A 79 -3.16 16.94 -11.22
CA LEU A 79 -1.74 17.19 -10.98
C LEU A 79 -1.50 17.33 -9.47
N THR A 80 -0.59 16.53 -8.94
CA THR A 80 -0.36 16.43 -7.50
C THR A 80 1.14 16.41 -7.23
N THR A 81 1.57 17.15 -6.22
CA THR A 81 2.95 17.07 -5.75
C THR A 81 3.20 15.74 -5.07
N CYS A 82 4.28 15.05 -5.47
CA CYS A 82 4.66 13.76 -4.93
C CYS A 82 6.10 13.79 -4.40
N LEU A 83 6.34 13.10 -3.28
CA LEU A 83 7.69 12.69 -2.90
C LEU A 83 8.16 11.61 -3.86
N VAL A 84 9.44 11.65 -4.24
CA VAL A 84 10.05 10.66 -5.13
C VAL A 84 11.13 9.90 -4.39
N ILE A 85 10.96 8.59 -4.27
CA ILE A 85 11.98 7.70 -3.70
C ILE A 85 12.54 6.84 -4.83
N GLU A 86 13.85 6.93 -5.04
CA GLU A 86 14.61 6.08 -5.92
C GLU A 86 14.89 4.74 -5.22
N ASN A 87 14.54 3.65 -5.86
CA ASN A 87 14.70 2.30 -5.33
C ASN A 87 16.16 1.85 -5.35
N ASP A 88 16.67 1.32 -4.24
CA ASP A 88 18.01 0.73 -4.18
C ASP A 88 18.01 -0.79 -4.42
N PHE A 89 16.83 -1.38 -4.65
CA PHE A 89 16.58 -2.82 -4.89
C PHE A 89 17.13 -3.75 -3.80
N LYS A 90 17.44 -3.22 -2.60
CA LYS A 90 18.02 -3.98 -1.50
C LYS A 90 17.00 -4.49 -0.50
N GLU A 91 15.75 -4.01 -0.60
CA GLU A 91 14.63 -4.37 0.29
C GLU A 91 14.96 -4.36 1.79
N LYS A 92 15.82 -3.42 2.20
CA LYS A 92 16.18 -3.26 3.61
C LYS A 92 14.98 -2.76 4.41
N VAL A 93 14.60 -3.50 5.44
CA VAL A 93 13.42 -3.22 6.26
C VAL A 93 13.78 -2.41 7.49
N TYR A 94 12.97 -1.41 7.79
CA TYR A 94 13.00 -0.60 9.00
C TYR A 94 12.45 -1.43 10.18
N ASN A 95 13.14 -1.44 11.32
CA ASN A 95 12.71 -2.19 12.50
C ASN A 95 12.44 -3.68 12.27
N LYS A 96 13.44 -4.41 11.78
CA LYS A 96 13.42 -5.87 11.72
C LYS A 96 13.38 -6.47 13.14
N LYS A 97 12.25 -6.32 13.84
CA LYS A 97 12.04 -6.90 15.16
C LYS A 97 11.43 -8.29 15.01
N GLY A 98 12.23 -9.30 15.32
CA GLY A 98 11.77 -10.66 15.54
C GLY A 98 11.55 -11.48 14.26
N ALA A 99 11.33 -12.76 14.45
CA ALA A 99 10.89 -13.67 13.41
C ALA A 99 9.48 -13.26 12.93
N VAL A 100 9.25 -13.34 11.63
CA VAL A 100 7.92 -13.17 11.07
C VAL A 100 7.05 -14.29 11.64
N LYS A 101 6.01 -13.94 12.38
CA LYS A 101 5.03 -14.90 12.87
C LYS A 101 4.25 -15.47 11.68
N TYR A 102 3.93 -16.75 11.72
CA TYR A 102 2.94 -17.31 10.81
C TYR A 102 1.56 -16.67 11.07
N ILE A 103 0.71 -16.59 10.05
CA ILE A 103 -0.60 -15.93 10.17
C ILE A 103 -1.47 -16.57 11.27
N SER A 104 -1.31 -17.86 11.50
CA SER A 104 -1.98 -18.63 12.57
C SER A 104 -1.53 -18.29 13.99
N GLU A 105 -0.40 -17.59 14.15
CA GLU A 105 0.15 -17.20 15.45
C GLU A 105 -0.30 -15.80 15.90
N TYR A 106 -1.02 -15.08 15.02
CA TYR A 106 -1.58 -13.78 15.34
C TYR A 106 -2.95 -13.94 16.00
N ASN A 107 -3.14 -13.27 17.13
CA ASN A 107 -4.47 -13.12 17.69
C ASN A 107 -5.24 -11.97 16.98
N GLU A 108 -6.55 -11.93 17.18
CA GLU A 108 -7.42 -10.93 16.56
C GLU A 108 -6.97 -9.48 16.80
N LYS A 109 -6.55 -9.15 18.02
CA LYS A 109 -6.08 -7.80 18.38
C LYS A 109 -4.80 -7.41 17.65
N GLU A 110 -3.87 -8.35 17.49
CA GLU A 110 -2.61 -8.14 16.76
C GLU A 110 -2.90 -7.92 15.28
N VAL A 111 -3.78 -8.73 14.68
CA VAL A 111 -4.23 -8.56 13.28
C VAL A 111 -4.88 -7.19 13.08
N LEU A 112 -5.80 -6.81 13.94
CA LEU A 112 -6.46 -5.49 13.88
C LEU A 112 -5.46 -4.34 14.01
N SER A 113 -4.46 -4.48 14.89
CA SER A 113 -3.40 -3.48 15.04
C SER A 113 -2.55 -3.33 13.77
N LEU A 114 -2.21 -4.45 13.11
CA LEU A 114 -1.49 -4.42 11.83
C LEU A 114 -2.32 -3.78 10.72
N ILE A 115 -3.58 -4.15 10.64
CA ILE A 115 -4.50 -3.58 9.66
C ILE A 115 -4.62 -2.06 9.84
N LYS A 116 -4.83 -1.59 11.06
CA LYS A 116 -4.88 -0.16 11.38
C LYS A 116 -3.58 0.56 11.05
N LYS A 117 -2.45 -0.08 11.31
CA LYS A 117 -1.13 0.49 11.02
C LYS A 117 -0.94 0.74 9.51
N TYR A 118 -1.35 -0.19 8.65
CA TYR A 118 -1.06 -0.12 7.21
C TYR A 118 -2.20 0.45 6.36
N LEU A 119 -3.44 0.27 6.78
CA LEU A 119 -4.61 0.72 6.01
C LEU A 119 -5.35 1.91 6.63
N GLY A 120 -4.98 2.32 7.86
CA GLY A 120 -5.66 3.37 8.60
C GLY A 120 -7.03 2.96 9.17
N ASP A 121 -7.57 3.80 10.04
CA ASP A 121 -8.80 3.49 10.79
C ASP A 121 -10.09 3.46 9.93
N LYS A 122 -10.06 3.98 8.71
CA LYS A 122 -11.26 4.18 7.88
C LYS A 122 -11.63 3.01 6.97
N SER A 123 -10.75 2.04 6.81
CA SER A 123 -10.87 1.05 5.73
C SER A 123 -11.54 -0.26 6.11
N ILE A 124 -11.82 -0.50 7.40
CA ILE A 124 -12.33 -1.79 7.84
C ILE A 124 -13.57 -1.66 8.67
N ASN A 125 -14.64 -2.25 8.18
CA ASN A 125 -15.85 -2.49 8.97
C ASN A 125 -15.66 -3.79 9.76
N LEU A 126 -15.29 -3.68 11.04
CA LEU A 126 -15.07 -4.82 11.94
C LEU A 126 -16.33 -5.60 12.27
N SER A 127 -17.51 -5.10 11.92
CA SER A 127 -18.78 -5.82 12.03
C SER A 127 -19.16 -6.60 10.77
N ALA A 128 -18.31 -6.60 9.75
CA ALA A 128 -18.55 -7.39 8.56
C ALA A 128 -18.47 -8.88 8.87
N LYS A 129 -19.53 -9.63 8.50
CA LYS A 129 -19.60 -11.09 8.69
C LYS A 129 -18.87 -11.86 7.58
N SER A 130 -18.56 -11.19 6.48
CA SER A 130 -17.88 -11.78 5.33
C SER A 130 -17.06 -10.73 4.59
N ILE A 131 -15.97 -11.16 3.99
CA ILE A 131 -15.14 -10.34 3.10
C ILE A 131 -15.34 -10.91 1.70
N VAL A 132 -15.75 -10.06 0.77
CA VAL A 132 -15.82 -10.41 -0.65
C VAL A 132 -14.62 -9.77 -1.34
N ILE A 133 -13.76 -10.61 -1.89
CA ILE A 133 -12.64 -10.16 -2.73
C ILE A 133 -13.11 -10.27 -4.17
N ASN A 134 -13.36 -9.14 -4.80
CA ASN A 134 -13.68 -9.10 -6.22
C ASN A 134 -12.36 -8.86 -6.99
N GLY A 135 -12.01 -9.79 -7.86
CA GLY A 135 -11.08 -9.51 -8.93
C GLY A 135 -11.77 -8.53 -9.89
N ILE A 136 -11.21 -7.35 -10.04
CA ILE A 136 -11.68 -6.42 -11.06
C ILE A 136 -11.01 -6.84 -12.35
N ASP A 137 -11.74 -7.56 -13.19
CA ASP A 137 -11.40 -7.65 -14.59
C ASP A 137 -11.71 -6.27 -15.18
N GLN A 138 -10.69 -5.58 -15.60
CA GLN A 138 -10.89 -4.37 -16.38
C GLN A 138 -11.31 -4.79 -17.76
N ASP A 139 -12.60 -4.75 -18.00
CA ASP A 139 -13.09 -4.65 -19.36
C ASP A 139 -12.65 -3.27 -19.87
N PRO A 140 -11.73 -3.21 -20.80
CA PRO A 140 -11.16 -1.94 -21.24
C PRO A 140 -12.10 -1.14 -22.16
N TYR A 141 -13.31 -1.65 -22.49
CA TYR A 141 -14.22 -0.96 -23.43
C TYR A 141 -15.69 -1.20 -23.13
#